data_ab940e63ad6003710727661aa45e7b8e
#
_entry.id   ab940e63ad6003710727661aa45e7b8e
#
_cell.length_a   1.000
_cell.length_b   1.000
_cell.length_c   1.000
_cell.angle_alpha   90.00
_cell.angle_beta   90.00
_cell.angle_gamma   90.00
#
_symmetry.space_group_name_H-M   'P 1'
#
loop_
_entity.id
_entity.type
_entity.pdbx_description
1 polymer ?
#
loop_
_entity_poly.entity_id
_entity_poly.type
_entity_poly.pdbx_seq_one_letter_code
_entity_poly.pdbx_strand_id
1 'polypeptide(L)'
;VRRVLITHTDLDGVASGALILKKFGHLDRIYFTQPHNLHVRLAGVPNGSAVYITDIGVNKTSFDKIKENVKRVLSSGGEVFWFDHHVWEESWIKELAELGVSLYVDRSTCSAGVVYKYLGIEASEELVRAACSVDLWLMNDWRGNFLSRYVGYVGGASWKEKALKKLAGFDGTIDSEISDVVEKAITKELKIYDKALKKAKIRECGGVKVVYYLKDQEEHLTSYIANILLSRYEADIAVICRRGSISLRSRTLNVREVALSMGGGGHPRAAGASLKPDLVRRLMYFLGLRSFYAEWCVNKVLKQLESTQACSD
;
A
#
# COMPACT_ATOMS: atom_id res chain seq x y z
N VAL A 1 -22.39 -9.21 -20.79
CA VAL A 1 -21.22 -8.29 -20.74
C VAL A 1 -20.15 -8.94 -19.88
N ARG A 2 -18.90 -8.99 -20.39
CA ARG A 2 -17.75 -9.54 -19.65
C ARG A 2 -17.33 -8.56 -18.56
N ARG A 3 -17.21 -9.04 -17.30
CA ARG A 3 -16.82 -8.23 -16.15
C ARG A 3 -15.36 -8.45 -15.79
N VAL A 4 -14.57 -7.39 -15.78
CA VAL A 4 -13.14 -7.41 -15.44
C VAL A 4 -12.89 -6.52 -14.24
N LEU A 5 -12.31 -7.07 -13.19
CA LEU A 5 -11.85 -6.34 -12.02
C LEU A 5 -10.34 -6.06 -12.13
N ILE A 6 -9.92 -4.84 -11.86
CA ILE A 6 -8.52 -4.45 -11.66
C ILE A 6 -8.44 -3.78 -10.29
N THR A 7 -7.72 -4.39 -9.34
CA THR A 7 -7.69 -3.91 -7.97
C THR A 7 -6.28 -3.95 -7.39
N HIS A 8 -6.07 -3.22 -6.28
CA HIS A 8 -4.83 -3.22 -5.54
C HIS A 8 -4.60 -4.56 -4.81
N THR A 9 -3.42 -4.72 -4.23
CA THR A 9 -2.96 -6.02 -3.71
C THR A 9 -3.11 -6.16 -2.18
N ASP A 10 -3.48 -5.10 -1.48
CA ASP A 10 -3.68 -5.08 -0.04
C ASP A 10 -5.12 -5.41 0.39
N LEU A 11 -5.43 -5.22 1.67
CA LEU A 11 -6.75 -5.54 2.19
C LEU A 11 -7.84 -4.66 1.57
N ASP A 12 -7.61 -3.35 1.40
CA ASP A 12 -8.62 -2.44 0.88
C ASP A 12 -8.97 -2.77 -0.58
N GLY A 13 -7.96 -3.01 -1.42
CA GLY A 13 -8.17 -3.45 -2.80
C GLY A 13 -8.88 -4.81 -2.89
N VAL A 14 -8.48 -5.79 -2.07
CA VAL A 14 -9.12 -7.13 -2.06
C VAL A 14 -10.55 -7.05 -1.52
N ALA A 15 -10.82 -6.25 -0.48
CA ALA A 15 -12.16 -6.04 0.06
C ALA A 15 -13.06 -5.31 -0.96
N SER A 16 -12.54 -4.27 -1.60
CA SER A 16 -13.24 -3.58 -2.70
C SER A 16 -13.65 -4.55 -3.81
N GLY A 17 -12.71 -5.40 -4.24
CA GLY A 17 -12.99 -6.44 -5.22
C GLY A 17 -13.99 -7.50 -4.75
N ALA A 18 -13.95 -7.86 -3.47
CA ALA A 18 -14.91 -8.77 -2.85
C ALA A 18 -16.35 -8.21 -2.88
N LEU A 19 -16.48 -6.91 -2.63
CA LEU A 19 -17.76 -6.20 -2.75
C LEU A 19 -18.27 -6.18 -4.19
N ILE A 20 -17.41 -5.94 -5.18
CA ILE A 20 -17.79 -6.05 -6.60
C ILE A 20 -18.26 -7.47 -6.93
N LEU A 21 -17.52 -8.49 -6.50
CA LEU A 21 -17.93 -9.89 -6.68
C LEU A 21 -19.30 -10.18 -6.02
N LYS A 22 -19.51 -9.73 -4.79
CA LYS A 22 -20.79 -9.89 -4.07
C LYS A 22 -21.95 -9.22 -4.81
N LYS A 23 -21.74 -8.00 -5.33
CA LYS A 23 -22.76 -7.26 -6.07
C LYS A 23 -23.21 -7.97 -7.36
N PHE A 24 -22.26 -8.49 -8.13
CA PHE A 24 -22.51 -9.00 -9.47
C PHE A 24 -22.52 -10.53 -9.58
N GLY A 25 -22.13 -11.24 -8.52
CA GLY A 25 -22.11 -12.70 -8.43
C GLY A 25 -20.98 -13.37 -9.23
N HIS A 26 -20.44 -12.71 -10.26
CA HIS A 26 -19.40 -13.26 -11.14
C HIS A 26 -18.48 -12.19 -11.70
N LEU A 27 -17.18 -12.55 -11.80
CA LEU A 27 -16.15 -11.78 -12.48
C LEU A 27 -15.40 -12.71 -13.45
N ASP A 28 -15.31 -12.33 -14.71
CA ASP A 28 -14.64 -13.13 -15.75
C ASP A 28 -13.12 -13.10 -15.63
N ARG A 29 -12.58 -11.96 -15.16
CA ARG A 29 -11.15 -11.79 -14.89
C ARG A 29 -10.92 -10.88 -13.70
N ILE A 30 -9.88 -11.21 -12.92
CA ILE A 30 -9.43 -10.42 -11.79
C ILE A 30 -7.93 -10.17 -11.96
N TYR A 31 -7.55 -8.89 -11.95
CA TYR A 31 -6.16 -8.46 -12.00
C TYR A 31 -5.81 -7.73 -10.70
N PHE A 32 -4.79 -8.23 -10.01
CA PHE A 32 -4.17 -7.53 -8.89
C PHE A 32 -2.95 -6.77 -9.40
N THR A 33 -2.85 -5.47 -9.09
CA THR A 33 -1.77 -4.63 -9.62
C THR A 33 -1.41 -3.47 -8.69
N GLN A 34 -0.33 -2.80 -9.02
CA GLN A 34 0.12 -1.55 -8.40
C GLN A 34 -0.19 -0.38 -9.34
N PRO A 35 -0.33 0.86 -8.85
CA PRO A 35 -0.67 2.04 -9.67
C PRO A 35 0.20 2.21 -10.92
N HIS A 36 1.52 1.99 -10.80
CA HIS A 36 2.46 2.14 -11.91
C HIS A 36 2.29 1.11 -13.03
N ASN A 37 1.60 -0.01 -12.78
CA ASN A 37 1.34 -1.08 -13.74
C ASN A 37 -0.13 -1.14 -14.22
N LEU A 38 -0.99 -0.21 -13.79
CA LEU A 38 -2.39 -0.19 -14.18
C LEU A 38 -2.58 -0.18 -15.71
N HIS A 39 -1.80 0.64 -16.42
CA HIS A 39 -1.86 0.74 -17.87
C HIS A 39 -1.59 -0.60 -18.58
N VAL A 40 -0.72 -1.44 -18.01
CA VAL A 40 -0.41 -2.78 -18.56
C VAL A 40 -1.63 -3.72 -18.39
N ARG A 41 -2.32 -3.64 -17.24
CA ARG A 41 -3.53 -4.45 -17.00
C ARG A 41 -4.69 -4.00 -17.89
N LEU A 42 -4.89 -2.70 -18.02
CA LEU A 42 -5.89 -2.14 -18.92
C LEU A 42 -5.67 -2.55 -20.38
N ALA A 43 -4.41 -2.59 -20.85
CA ALA A 43 -4.08 -3.05 -22.20
C ALA A 43 -4.53 -4.50 -22.46
N GLY A 44 -4.56 -5.36 -21.45
CA GLY A 44 -5.01 -6.76 -21.53
C GLY A 44 -6.52 -6.95 -21.37
N VAL A 45 -7.29 -5.89 -21.19
CA VAL A 45 -8.76 -6.00 -21.06
C VAL A 45 -9.39 -6.27 -22.42
N PRO A 46 -10.25 -7.29 -22.54
CA PRO A 46 -10.98 -7.57 -23.79
C PRO A 46 -11.95 -6.44 -24.16
N ASN A 47 -12.15 -6.22 -25.44
CA ASN A 47 -13.11 -5.25 -25.97
C ASN A 47 -14.54 -5.55 -25.49
N GLY A 48 -15.36 -4.51 -25.32
CA GLY A 48 -16.75 -4.63 -24.88
C GLY A 48 -16.93 -5.09 -23.43
N SER A 49 -15.89 -4.98 -22.59
CA SER A 49 -15.95 -5.38 -21.17
C SER A 49 -16.47 -4.24 -20.28
N ALA A 50 -17.18 -4.59 -19.21
CA ALA A 50 -17.38 -3.71 -18.07
C ALA A 50 -16.18 -3.87 -17.13
N VAL A 51 -15.41 -2.80 -16.95
CA VAL A 51 -14.16 -2.76 -16.17
C VAL A 51 -14.39 -2.04 -14.86
N TYR A 52 -14.10 -2.72 -13.76
CA TYR A 52 -14.15 -2.16 -12.42
C TYR A 52 -12.73 -1.96 -11.93
N ILE A 53 -12.32 -0.71 -11.68
CA ILE A 53 -11.01 -0.37 -11.11
C ILE A 53 -11.25 0.07 -9.68
N THR A 54 -10.57 -0.56 -8.71
CA THR A 54 -10.77 -0.26 -7.29
C THR A 54 -9.43 -0.09 -6.58
N ASP A 55 -9.33 0.92 -5.71
CA ASP A 55 -8.18 1.17 -4.85
C ASP A 55 -6.86 1.35 -5.61
N ILE A 56 -6.91 2.03 -6.73
CA ILE A 56 -5.73 2.33 -7.55
C ILE A 56 -5.78 3.79 -7.98
N GLY A 57 -4.94 4.61 -7.37
CA GLY A 57 -4.77 6.00 -7.78
C GLY A 57 -4.03 6.12 -9.12
N VAL A 58 -4.19 7.24 -9.76
CA VAL A 58 -3.51 7.56 -11.03
C VAL A 58 -2.05 7.90 -10.77
N ASN A 59 -1.16 7.40 -11.63
CA ASN A 59 0.25 7.73 -11.63
C ASN A 59 0.58 8.63 -12.83
N LYS A 60 1.17 9.80 -12.57
CA LYS A 60 1.52 10.81 -13.60
C LYS A 60 2.31 10.22 -14.78
N THR A 61 3.25 9.33 -14.50
CA THR A 61 4.14 8.76 -15.54
C THR A 61 3.43 7.77 -16.48
N SER A 62 2.25 7.29 -16.10
CA SER A 62 1.46 6.32 -16.87
C SER A 62 0.09 6.86 -17.31
N PHE A 63 -0.25 8.10 -16.98
CA PHE A 63 -1.58 8.66 -17.20
C PHE A 63 -2.02 8.62 -18.67
N ASP A 64 -1.16 9.05 -19.59
CA ASP A 64 -1.50 9.04 -21.03
C ASP A 64 -1.79 7.62 -21.54
N LYS A 65 -0.98 6.64 -21.13
CA LYS A 65 -1.21 5.23 -21.48
C LYS A 65 -2.50 4.69 -20.86
N ILE A 66 -2.86 5.15 -19.65
CA ILE A 66 -4.13 4.80 -19.01
C ILE A 66 -5.29 5.35 -19.86
N LYS A 67 -5.25 6.64 -20.25
CA LYS A 67 -6.27 7.28 -21.11
C LYS A 67 -6.47 6.55 -22.43
N GLU A 68 -5.38 6.20 -23.11
CA GLU A 68 -5.43 5.44 -24.37
C GLU A 68 -6.16 4.11 -24.20
N ASN A 69 -5.83 3.35 -23.15
CA ASN A 69 -6.47 2.06 -22.90
C ASN A 69 -7.93 2.20 -22.47
N VAL A 70 -8.26 3.19 -21.66
CA VAL A 70 -9.64 3.53 -21.28
C VAL A 70 -10.45 3.89 -22.51
N LYS A 71 -9.94 4.78 -23.39
CA LYS A 71 -10.59 5.15 -24.65
C LYS A 71 -10.84 3.93 -25.54
N ARG A 72 -9.88 3.00 -25.63
CA ARG A 72 -10.04 1.75 -26.38
C ARG A 72 -11.19 0.90 -25.84
N VAL A 73 -11.28 0.73 -24.50
CA VAL A 73 -12.36 -0.03 -23.87
C VAL A 73 -13.72 0.61 -24.17
N LEU A 74 -13.86 1.92 -23.94
CA LEU A 74 -15.11 2.65 -24.17
C LEU A 74 -15.53 2.64 -25.65
N SER A 75 -14.58 2.90 -26.57
CA SER A 75 -14.85 2.90 -28.02
C SER A 75 -15.24 1.52 -28.56
N SER A 76 -14.95 0.45 -27.84
CA SER A 76 -15.38 -0.92 -28.18
C SER A 76 -16.72 -1.32 -27.58
N GLY A 77 -17.50 -0.37 -27.04
CA GLY A 77 -18.78 -0.61 -26.39
C GLY A 77 -18.67 -1.15 -24.96
N GLY A 78 -17.50 -1.02 -24.34
CA GLY A 78 -17.30 -1.34 -22.93
C GLY A 78 -17.64 -0.17 -22.02
N GLU A 79 -17.55 -0.42 -20.71
CA GLU A 79 -17.78 0.55 -19.66
C GLU A 79 -16.60 0.54 -18.67
N VAL A 80 -16.30 1.69 -18.05
CA VAL A 80 -15.25 1.80 -17.03
C VAL A 80 -15.82 2.48 -15.80
N PHE A 81 -15.77 1.76 -14.67
CA PHE A 81 -16.15 2.23 -13.33
C PHE A 81 -14.91 2.26 -12.47
N TRP A 82 -14.64 3.42 -11.82
CA TRP A 82 -13.43 3.60 -11.02
C TRP A 82 -13.77 4.10 -9.63
N PHE A 83 -13.42 3.31 -8.62
CA PHE A 83 -13.68 3.58 -7.20
C PHE A 83 -12.36 3.76 -6.47
N ASP A 84 -12.10 4.95 -5.95
CA ASP A 84 -10.82 5.27 -5.33
C ASP A 84 -10.94 6.32 -4.23
N HIS A 85 -9.95 6.40 -3.36
CA HIS A 85 -9.88 7.37 -2.26
C HIS A 85 -8.56 8.16 -2.24
N HIS A 86 -7.66 7.89 -3.15
CA HIS A 86 -6.38 8.60 -3.25
C HIS A 86 -6.55 10.05 -3.68
N VAL A 87 -5.46 10.81 -3.58
CA VAL A 87 -5.40 12.19 -4.07
C VAL A 87 -5.19 12.18 -5.58
N TRP A 88 -6.12 12.77 -6.31
CA TRP A 88 -6.05 12.95 -7.76
C TRP A 88 -5.86 14.41 -8.12
N GLU A 89 -5.18 14.67 -9.23
CA GLU A 89 -5.20 15.99 -9.85
C GLU A 89 -6.58 16.24 -10.50
N GLU A 90 -7.15 17.42 -10.31
CA GLU A 90 -8.48 17.75 -10.84
C GLU A 90 -8.54 17.62 -12.37
N SER A 91 -7.46 17.94 -13.06
CA SER A 91 -7.35 17.76 -14.52
C SER A 91 -7.55 16.30 -14.94
N TRP A 92 -7.02 15.34 -14.18
CA TRP A 92 -7.16 13.91 -14.50
C TRP A 92 -8.60 13.41 -14.30
N ILE A 93 -9.25 13.89 -13.24
CA ILE A 93 -10.68 13.60 -12.98
C ILE A 93 -11.51 14.09 -14.16
N LYS A 94 -11.30 15.35 -14.56
CA LYS A 94 -12.03 15.95 -15.69
C LYS A 94 -11.80 15.21 -17.00
N GLU A 95 -10.54 14.95 -17.36
CA GLU A 95 -10.19 14.25 -18.60
C GLU A 95 -10.80 12.84 -18.69
N LEU A 96 -10.78 12.07 -17.60
CA LEU A 96 -11.36 10.73 -17.59
C LEU A 96 -12.90 10.75 -17.60
N ALA A 97 -13.52 11.73 -16.91
CA ALA A 97 -14.96 11.92 -16.95
C ALA A 97 -15.45 12.33 -18.35
N GLU A 98 -14.72 13.22 -19.04
CA GLU A 98 -14.99 13.62 -20.43
C GLU A 98 -14.88 12.44 -21.42
N LEU A 99 -14.05 11.44 -21.12
CA LEU A 99 -13.97 10.20 -21.89
C LEU A 99 -15.19 9.27 -21.66
N GLY A 100 -15.96 9.49 -20.59
CA GLY A 100 -17.12 8.67 -20.23
C GLY A 100 -16.83 7.63 -19.14
N VAL A 101 -15.77 7.81 -18.35
CA VAL A 101 -15.50 6.96 -17.17
C VAL A 101 -16.45 7.33 -16.04
N SER A 102 -17.09 6.36 -15.42
CA SER A 102 -17.84 6.55 -14.18
C SER A 102 -16.86 6.59 -13.00
N LEU A 103 -16.53 7.79 -12.54
CA LEU A 103 -15.56 8.04 -11.49
C LEU A 103 -16.24 8.24 -10.13
N TYR A 104 -15.79 7.50 -9.13
CA TYR A 104 -16.22 7.59 -7.75
C TYR A 104 -14.98 7.79 -6.86
N VAL A 105 -14.53 9.03 -6.72
CA VAL A 105 -13.37 9.40 -5.91
C VAL A 105 -13.84 10.08 -4.65
N ASP A 106 -13.70 9.43 -3.50
CA ASP A 106 -14.16 9.94 -2.20
C ASP A 106 -13.09 9.72 -1.11
N ARG A 107 -12.48 10.80 -0.67
CA ARG A 107 -11.39 10.81 0.31
C ARG A 107 -11.87 10.71 1.77
N SER A 108 -13.16 10.68 2.01
CA SER A 108 -13.73 10.58 3.36
C SER A 108 -13.72 9.16 3.92
N THR A 109 -13.41 8.16 3.09
CA THR A 109 -13.40 6.75 3.44
C THR A 109 -12.31 6.00 2.65
N CYS A 110 -12.10 4.71 2.90
CA CYS A 110 -11.24 3.83 2.09
C CYS A 110 -11.95 3.38 0.81
N SER A 111 -11.25 2.77 -0.14
CA SER A 111 -11.86 2.33 -1.41
C SER A 111 -12.99 1.31 -1.22
N ALA A 112 -12.91 0.40 -0.26
CA ALA A 112 -14.03 -0.49 0.08
C ALA A 112 -15.27 0.31 0.53
N GLY A 113 -15.07 1.38 1.29
CA GLY A 113 -16.13 2.32 1.67
C GLY A 113 -16.73 3.05 0.47
N VAL A 114 -15.91 3.45 -0.51
CA VAL A 114 -16.38 4.05 -1.76
C VAL A 114 -17.26 3.06 -2.54
N VAL A 115 -16.77 1.83 -2.75
CA VAL A 115 -17.54 0.77 -3.45
C VAL A 115 -18.87 0.49 -2.74
N TYR A 116 -18.82 0.33 -1.41
CA TYR A 116 -20.01 0.08 -0.59
C TYR A 116 -21.06 1.17 -0.74
N LYS A 117 -20.65 2.43 -0.60
CA LYS A 117 -21.51 3.62 -0.67
C LYS A 117 -22.20 3.77 -2.03
N TYR A 118 -21.43 3.64 -3.11
CA TYR A 118 -21.94 3.95 -4.46
C TYR A 118 -22.65 2.76 -5.13
N LEU A 119 -22.38 1.53 -4.73
CA LEU A 119 -23.06 0.36 -5.26
C LEU A 119 -24.20 -0.17 -4.39
N GLY A 120 -24.39 0.37 -3.18
CA GLY A 120 -25.47 -0.02 -2.27
C GLY A 120 -25.44 -1.53 -1.97
N ILE A 121 -24.35 -2.03 -1.40
CA ILE A 121 -24.14 -3.46 -1.17
C ILE A 121 -24.57 -3.79 0.27
N GLU A 122 -25.70 -4.44 0.43
CA GLU A 122 -26.21 -4.82 1.74
C GLU A 122 -25.33 -5.84 2.46
N ALA A 123 -25.40 -5.86 3.81
CA ALA A 123 -24.70 -6.79 4.70
C ALA A 123 -23.19 -6.91 4.41
N SER A 124 -22.52 -5.76 4.28
CA SER A 124 -21.08 -5.69 4.00
C SER A 124 -20.34 -4.68 4.91
N GLU A 125 -21.03 -4.08 5.86
CA GLU A 125 -20.51 -3.04 6.77
C GLU A 125 -19.31 -3.55 7.57
N GLU A 126 -19.35 -4.82 7.99
CA GLU A 126 -18.30 -5.44 8.78
C GLU A 126 -16.97 -5.55 8.00
N LEU A 127 -17.05 -5.92 6.72
CA LEU A 127 -15.88 -5.98 5.85
C LEU A 127 -15.32 -4.57 5.59
N VAL A 128 -16.20 -3.61 5.29
CA VAL A 128 -15.82 -2.21 5.04
C VAL A 128 -15.14 -1.62 6.27
N ARG A 129 -15.74 -1.77 7.46
CA ARG A 129 -15.18 -1.26 8.71
C ARG A 129 -13.81 -1.84 8.99
N ALA A 130 -13.63 -3.15 8.81
CA ALA A 130 -12.36 -3.82 9.01
C ALA A 130 -11.30 -3.33 8.00
N ALA A 131 -11.64 -3.18 6.72
CA ALA A 131 -10.73 -2.70 5.69
C ALA A 131 -10.31 -1.26 5.94
N CYS A 132 -11.26 -0.35 6.15
CA CYS A 132 -10.99 1.07 6.41
C CYS A 132 -10.21 1.30 7.71
N SER A 133 -10.40 0.44 8.73
CA SER A 133 -9.65 0.53 10.00
C SER A 133 -8.14 0.41 9.80
N VAL A 134 -7.70 -0.44 8.87
CA VAL A 134 -6.27 -0.64 8.58
C VAL A 134 -5.78 0.36 7.54
N ASP A 135 -6.54 0.58 6.48
CA ASP A 135 -6.11 1.43 5.37
C ASP A 135 -5.95 2.90 5.80
N LEU A 136 -6.92 3.43 6.52
CA LEU A 136 -6.89 4.80 7.06
C LEU A 136 -6.08 4.92 8.36
N TRP A 137 -5.43 3.82 8.80
CA TRP A 137 -4.63 3.77 10.02
C TRP A 137 -5.40 4.12 11.31
N LEU A 138 -6.72 3.85 11.33
CA LEU A 138 -7.58 4.12 12.49
C LEU A 138 -7.37 3.09 13.60
N MET A 139 -7.05 1.84 13.24
CA MET A 139 -6.82 0.69 14.13
C MET A 139 -7.95 0.46 15.16
N ASN A 140 -9.17 0.83 14.80
CA ASN A 140 -10.37 0.77 15.65
C ASN A 140 -11.21 -0.50 15.45
N ASP A 141 -10.82 -1.37 14.52
CA ASP A 141 -11.40 -2.71 14.32
C ASP A 141 -10.28 -3.75 14.22
N TRP A 142 -10.18 -4.62 15.22
CA TRP A 142 -9.13 -5.65 15.30
C TRP A 142 -9.17 -6.66 14.13
N ARG A 143 -10.36 -6.88 13.55
CA ARG A 143 -10.55 -7.78 12.39
C ARG A 143 -9.77 -7.30 11.18
N GLY A 144 -9.63 -6.00 11.00
CA GLY A 144 -8.82 -5.44 9.93
C GLY A 144 -7.38 -5.95 9.95
N ASN A 145 -6.77 -6.02 11.13
CA ASN A 145 -5.42 -6.57 11.30
C ASN A 145 -5.34 -8.06 10.96
N PHE A 146 -6.38 -8.84 11.30
CA PHE A 146 -6.48 -10.27 10.96
C PHE A 146 -6.64 -10.45 9.44
N LEU A 147 -7.59 -9.76 8.84
CA LEU A 147 -7.87 -9.85 7.41
C LEU A 147 -6.69 -9.35 6.56
N SER A 148 -5.98 -8.30 7.00
CA SER A 148 -4.76 -7.83 6.32
C SER A 148 -3.68 -8.92 6.30
N ARG A 149 -3.50 -9.65 7.40
CA ARG A 149 -2.57 -10.79 7.46
C ARG A 149 -3.03 -11.96 6.60
N TYR A 150 -4.33 -12.25 6.61
CA TYR A 150 -4.90 -13.30 5.77
C TYR A 150 -4.66 -12.98 4.28
N VAL A 151 -5.00 -11.79 3.84
CA VAL A 151 -4.77 -11.32 2.45
C VAL A 151 -3.29 -11.31 2.08
N GLY A 152 -2.43 -10.87 3.00
CA GLY A 152 -0.98 -10.74 2.79
C GLY A 152 -0.16 -12.02 3.00
N TYR A 153 -0.77 -13.12 3.46
CA TYR A 153 -0.06 -14.32 3.92
C TYR A 153 0.82 -14.97 2.86
N VAL A 154 0.31 -15.11 1.65
CA VAL A 154 1.04 -15.63 0.49
C VAL A 154 1.02 -14.60 -0.63
N GLY A 155 2.17 -14.37 -1.25
CA GLY A 155 2.25 -13.55 -2.46
C GLY A 155 1.58 -14.23 -3.65
N GLY A 156 1.21 -13.41 -4.66
CA GLY A 156 0.68 -13.89 -5.91
C GLY A 156 -0.85 -13.77 -6.06
N ALA A 157 -1.28 -13.76 -7.33
CA ALA A 157 -2.67 -13.50 -7.70
C ALA A 157 -3.63 -14.60 -7.24
N SER A 158 -3.20 -15.85 -7.30
CA SER A 158 -4.05 -17.00 -6.94
C SER A 158 -4.52 -16.95 -5.48
N TRP A 159 -3.60 -16.62 -4.54
CA TRP A 159 -3.98 -16.47 -3.13
C TRP A 159 -4.92 -15.29 -2.92
N LYS A 160 -4.63 -14.15 -3.54
CA LYS A 160 -5.47 -12.96 -3.43
C LYS A 160 -6.86 -13.17 -4.01
N GLU A 161 -6.98 -13.92 -5.09
CA GLU A 161 -8.27 -14.30 -5.65
C GLU A 161 -9.05 -15.23 -4.70
N LYS A 162 -8.37 -16.20 -4.07
CA LYS A 162 -8.97 -17.02 -3.01
C LYS A 162 -9.47 -16.16 -1.85
N ALA A 163 -8.64 -15.24 -1.38
CA ALA A 163 -8.99 -14.33 -0.29
C ALA A 163 -10.17 -13.42 -0.68
N LEU A 164 -10.17 -12.86 -1.89
CA LEU A 164 -11.27 -12.05 -2.40
C LEU A 164 -12.60 -12.84 -2.40
N LYS A 165 -12.59 -14.06 -2.91
CA LYS A 165 -13.79 -14.94 -2.91
C LYS A 165 -14.26 -15.25 -1.49
N LYS A 166 -13.34 -15.49 -0.56
CA LYS A 166 -13.64 -15.70 0.86
C LYS A 166 -14.30 -14.46 1.47
N LEU A 167 -13.71 -13.28 1.23
CA LEU A 167 -14.20 -12.02 1.80
C LEU A 167 -15.52 -11.54 1.18
N ALA A 168 -15.90 -12.00 -0.01
CA ALA A 168 -17.22 -11.72 -0.58
C ALA A 168 -18.37 -12.29 0.27
N GLY A 169 -18.13 -13.36 1.03
CA GLY A 169 -19.07 -13.94 1.99
C GLY A 169 -18.80 -13.56 3.46
N PHE A 170 -17.94 -12.57 3.72
CA PHE A 170 -17.57 -12.21 5.09
C PHE A 170 -18.73 -11.54 5.83
N ASP A 171 -19.12 -12.12 6.95
CA ASP A 171 -20.22 -11.68 7.82
C ASP A 171 -19.76 -11.01 9.13
N GLY A 172 -18.45 -10.75 9.26
CA GLY A 172 -17.84 -10.23 10.47
C GLY A 172 -17.16 -11.29 11.34
N THR A 173 -17.36 -12.57 11.04
CA THR A 173 -16.78 -13.69 11.80
C THR A 173 -15.40 -14.06 11.30
N ILE A 174 -14.44 -14.19 12.21
CA ILE A 174 -13.14 -14.79 11.92
C ILE A 174 -13.24 -16.30 12.16
N ASP A 175 -13.35 -17.04 11.08
CA ASP A 175 -13.45 -18.49 11.12
C ASP A 175 -12.07 -19.20 11.29
N SER A 176 -12.09 -20.52 11.40
CA SER A 176 -10.87 -21.33 11.59
C SER A 176 -9.89 -21.18 10.42
N GLU A 177 -10.35 -21.10 9.17
CA GLU A 177 -9.46 -20.93 8.02
C GLU A 177 -8.67 -19.62 8.12
N ILE A 178 -9.33 -18.52 8.45
CA ILE A 178 -8.68 -17.22 8.64
C ILE A 178 -7.75 -17.26 9.84
N SER A 179 -8.21 -17.79 10.98
CA SER A 179 -7.42 -17.92 12.21
C SER A 179 -6.14 -18.72 12.01
N ASP A 180 -6.20 -19.89 11.38
CA ASP A 180 -5.03 -20.75 11.14
C ASP A 180 -3.98 -20.08 10.26
N VAL A 181 -4.43 -19.35 9.25
CA VAL A 181 -3.53 -18.59 8.37
C VAL A 181 -2.89 -17.42 9.12
N VAL A 182 -3.68 -16.70 9.92
CA VAL A 182 -3.19 -15.57 10.70
C VAL A 182 -2.21 -16.01 11.78
N GLU A 183 -2.44 -17.13 12.47
CA GLU A 183 -1.51 -17.68 13.45
C GLU A 183 -0.14 -17.98 12.82
N LYS A 184 -0.16 -18.63 11.65
CA LYS A 184 1.08 -18.88 10.87
C LYS A 184 1.76 -17.58 10.44
N ALA A 185 1.00 -16.56 10.06
CA ALA A 185 1.52 -15.25 9.71
C ALA A 185 2.18 -14.57 10.93
N ILE A 186 1.51 -14.54 12.07
CA ILE A 186 2.02 -13.96 13.33
C ILE A 186 3.31 -14.67 13.75
N THR A 187 3.37 -16.00 13.67
CA THR A 187 4.58 -16.76 14.01
C THR A 187 5.78 -16.33 13.16
N LYS A 188 5.58 -16.05 11.87
CA LYS A 188 6.63 -15.50 10.99
C LYS A 188 6.99 -14.06 11.37
N GLU A 189 5.97 -13.23 11.65
CA GLU A 189 6.14 -11.83 12.03
C GLU A 189 6.97 -11.69 13.31
N LEU A 190 6.70 -12.50 14.33
CA LEU A 190 7.44 -12.48 15.60
C LEU A 190 8.94 -12.71 15.38
N LYS A 191 9.32 -13.63 14.48
CA LYS A 191 10.74 -13.83 14.12
C LYS A 191 11.36 -12.61 13.44
N ILE A 192 10.58 -11.94 12.59
CA ILE A 192 11.01 -10.71 11.91
C ILE A 192 11.18 -9.57 12.91
N TYR A 193 10.24 -9.41 13.84
CA TYR A 193 10.32 -8.38 14.89
C TYR A 193 11.49 -8.60 15.84
N ASP A 194 11.70 -9.84 16.31
CA ASP A 194 12.87 -10.19 17.14
C ASP A 194 14.19 -9.87 16.41
N LYS A 195 14.29 -10.22 15.14
CA LYS A 195 15.45 -9.89 14.31
C LYS A 195 15.65 -8.36 14.17
N ALA A 196 14.56 -7.62 13.94
CA ALA A 196 14.63 -6.17 13.82
C ALA A 196 15.06 -5.52 15.13
N LEU A 197 14.50 -5.94 16.27
CA LEU A 197 14.88 -5.48 17.60
C LEU A 197 16.36 -5.75 17.91
N LYS A 198 16.89 -6.92 17.57
CA LYS A 198 18.30 -7.28 17.79
C LYS A 198 19.29 -6.54 16.90
N LYS A 199 18.86 -6.12 15.70
CA LYS A 199 19.74 -5.54 14.67
C LYS A 199 19.53 -4.04 14.44
N ALA A 200 18.50 -3.45 15.00
CA ALA A 200 18.28 -2.02 14.94
C ALA A 200 19.40 -1.26 15.66
N LYS A 201 19.71 -0.09 15.14
CA LYS A 201 20.71 0.82 15.72
C LYS A 201 20.10 2.19 15.91
N ILE A 202 20.71 3.01 16.75
CA ILE A 202 20.26 4.36 17.09
C ILE A 202 21.31 5.36 16.63
N ARG A 203 20.86 6.54 16.22
CA ARG A 203 21.63 7.77 16.04
C ARG A 203 20.85 8.92 16.65
N GLU A 204 21.57 9.91 17.10
CA GLU A 204 21.01 11.18 17.57
C GLU A 204 21.53 12.32 16.70
N CYS A 205 20.70 13.30 16.43
CA CYS A 205 21.01 14.45 15.61
C CYS A 205 20.15 15.63 16.12
N GLY A 206 20.79 16.65 16.75
CA GLY A 206 20.10 17.84 17.27
C GLY A 206 18.90 17.51 18.17
N GLY A 207 19.09 16.64 19.15
CA GLY A 207 18.01 16.21 20.04
C GLY A 207 16.96 15.25 19.42
N VAL A 208 17.05 14.97 18.12
CA VAL A 208 16.17 13.99 17.45
C VAL A 208 16.78 12.59 17.49
N LYS A 209 16.09 11.65 18.11
CA LYS A 209 16.51 10.25 18.22
C LYS A 209 15.98 9.43 17.04
N VAL A 210 16.90 8.92 16.24
CA VAL A 210 16.60 8.14 15.03
C VAL A 210 16.94 6.67 15.24
N VAL A 211 15.99 5.77 15.17
CA VAL A 211 16.22 4.33 15.11
C VAL A 211 16.20 3.86 13.66
N TYR A 212 17.16 3.02 13.28
CA TYR A 212 17.22 2.50 11.91
C TYR A 212 17.49 1.01 11.83
N TYR A 213 16.96 0.40 10.79
CA TYR A 213 17.06 -1.03 10.53
C TYR A 213 17.10 -1.31 9.02
N LEU A 214 18.04 -2.16 8.59
CA LEU A 214 18.07 -2.68 7.22
C LEU A 214 17.28 -3.98 7.16
N LYS A 215 16.06 -3.93 6.61
CA LYS A 215 15.21 -5.09 6.46
C LYS A 215 15.56 -5.93 5.23
N ASP A 216 15.20 -7.21 5.26
CA ASP A 216 15.25 -8.08 4.10
C ASP A 216 14.14 -7.71 3.11
N GLN A 217 14.31 -8.08 1.83
CA GLN A 217 13.34 -7.69 0.78
C GLN A 217 11.98 -8.36 0.97
N GLU A 218 11.96 -9.56 1.53
CA GLU A 218 10.77 -10.37 1.76
C GLU A 218 9.95 -9.92 2.98
N GLU A 219 10.49 -9.03 3.80
CA GLU A 219 9.80 -8.51 4.97
C GLU A 219 8.81 -7.41 4.58
N HIS A 220 7.53 -7.74 4.47
CA HIS A 220 6.47 -6.79 4.03
C HIS A 220 5.99 -5.83 5.13
N LEU A 221 6.37 -6.05 6.38
CA LEU A 221 5.83 -5.40 7.57
C LEU A 221 6.49 -4.06 7.93
N THR A 222 6.83 -3.23 6.95
CA THR A 222 7.61 -2.00 7.17
C THR A 222 7.04 -1.10 8.26
N SER A 223 5.72 -0.85 8.25
CA SER A 223 5.06 0.03 9.21
C SER A 223 5.00 -0.58 10.61
N TYR A 224 4.75 -1.88 10.72
CA TYR A 224 4.75 -2.58 12.01
C TYR A 224 6.14 -2.63 12.62
N ILE A 225 7.17 -2.98 11.85
CA ILE A 225 8.57 -2.95 12.30
C ILE A 225 8.93 -1.55 12.80
N ALA A 226 8.63 -0.51 12.03
CA ALA A 226 8.93 0.86 12.42
C ALA A 226 8.21 1.25 13.72
N ASN A 227 6.93 0.90 13.87
CA ASN A 227 6.17 1.23 15.08
C ASN A 227 6.72 0.52 16.33
N ILE A 228 7.12 -0.76 16.21
CA ILE A 228 7.75 -1.51 17.29
C ILE A 228 9.10 -0.88 17.67
N LEU A 229 9.91 -0.49 16.68
CA LEU A 229 11.21 0.16 16.92
C LEU A 229 11.04 1.53 17.56
N LEU A 230 10.10 2.36 17.11
CA LEU A 230 9.77 3.65 17.73
C LEU A 230 9.39 3.48 19.20
N SER A 231 8.53 2.50 19.51
CA SER A 231 8.12 2.23 20.89
C SER A 231 9.26 1.69 21.75
N ARG A 232 10.01 0.70 21.24
CA ARG A 232 11.03 -0.01 22.02
C ARG A 232 12.22 0.88 22.36
N TYR A 233 12.58 1.77 21.45
CA TYR A 233 13.74 2.65 21.59
C TYR A 233 13.38 4.08 21.97
N GLU A 234 12.09 4.39 22.16
CA GLU A 234 11.60 5.75 22.44
C GLU A 234 12.19 6.75 21.42
N ALA A 235 12.15 6.39 20.14
CA ALA A 235 12.76 7.17 19.08
C ALA A 235 11.71 8.07 18.40
N ASP A 236 12.15 9.22 17.91
CA ASP A 236 11.33 10.20 17.21
C ASP A 236 11.06 9.77 15.76
N ILE A 237 12.09 9.18 15.13
CA ILE A 237 12.01 8.73 13.73
C ILE A 237 12.51 7.28 13.62
N ALA A 238 11.76 6.44 12.90
CA ALA A 238 12.23 5.14 12.45
C ALA A 238 12.56 5.19 10.94
N VAL A 239 13.79 4.79 10.60
CA VAL A 239 14.29 4.66 9.24
C VAL A 239 14.39 3.18 8.89
N ILE A 240 13.48 2.68 8.08
CA ILE A 240 13.53 1.31 7.58
C ILE A 240 14.20 1.31 6.21
N CYS A 241 15.45 0.88 6.22
CA CYS A 241 16.27 0.78 5.01
C CYS A 241 15.91 -0.47 4.20
N ARG A 242 15.97 -0.34 2.89
CA ARG A 242 15.87 -1.44 1.92
C ARG A 242 16.93 -1.25 0.84
N ARG A 243 17.13 -2.27 0.02
CA ARG A 243 17.96 -2.13 -1.17
C ARG A 243 17.34 -1.10 -2.13
N GLY A 244 17.98 0.09 -2.24
CA GLY A 244 17.54 1.14 -3.15
C GLY A 244 16.36 2.00 -2.66
N SER A 245 15.94 1.89 -1.41
CA SER A 245 14.90 2.76 -0.85
C SER A 245 14.95 2.84 0.67
N ILE A 246 14.30 3.87 1.20
CA ILE A 246 14.03 4.03 2.63
C ILE A 246 12.55 4.30 2.86
N SER A 247 12.08 3.89 4.02
CA SER A 247 10.77 4.27 4.54
C SER A 247 10.96 4.94 5.89
N LEU A 248 10.30 6.07 6.07
CA LEU A 248 10.35 6.89 7.27
C LEU A 248 9.02 6.80 8.01
N ARG A 249 9.06 6.67 9.32
CA ARG A 249 7.90 6.73 10.20
C ARG A 249 8.22 7.58 11.42
N SER A 250 7.25 8.38 11.84
CA SER A 250 7.33 9.15 13.08
C SER A 250 5.94 9.32 13.68
N ARG A 251 5.86 9.48 14.99
CA ARG A 251 4.61 9.77 15.71
C ARG A 251 4.40 11.27 15.89
N THR A 252 5.47 12.04 15.90
CA THR A 252 5.47 13.46 16.26
C THR A 252 5.96 14.36 15.14
N LEU A 253 6.98 13.95 14.40
CA LEU A 253 7.66 14.77 13.40
C LEU A 253 7.10 14.58 11.99
N ASN A 254 7.22 15.62 11.15
CA ASN A 254 6.85 15.56 9.74
C ASN A 254 7.98 14.97 8.89
N VAL A 255 7.96 13.64 8.70
CA VAL A 255 8.94 12.93 7.88
C VAL A 255 8.73 13.09 6.37
N ARG A 256 7.61 13.69 5.94
CA ARG A 256 7.34 13.95 4.52
C ARG A 256 8.33 14.96 3.95
N GLU A 257 8.67 16.02 4.69
CA GLU A 257 9.64 17.04 4.27
C GLU A 257 11.01 16.40 3.98
N VAL A 258 11.46 15.52 4.88
CA VAL A 258 12.70 14.76 4.70
C VAL A 258 12.64 13.87 3.44
N ALA A 259 11.51 13.21 3.20
CA ALA A 259 11.34 12.38 2.01
C ALA A 259 11.31 13.23 0.73
N LEU A 260 10.62 14.36 0.72
CA LEU A 260 10.55 15.30 -0.43
C LEU A 260 11.94 15.84 -0.81
N SER A 261 12.76 16.23 0.17
CA SER A 261 14.13 16.71 -0.08
C SER A 261 15.04 15.63 -0.71
N MET A 262 14.66 14.36 -0.57
CA MET A 262 15.33 13.21 -1.20
C MET A 262 14.66 12.76 -2.52
N GLY A 263 13.73 13.54 -3.06
CA GLY A 263 12.97 13.19 -4.27
C GLY A 263 11.92 12.10 -4.05
N GLY A 264 11.48 11.91 -2.82
CA GLY A 264 10.43 10.98 -2.43
C GLY A 264 9.09 11.67 -2.15
N GLY A 265 8.29 11.08 -1.25
CA GLY A 265 6.98 11.62 -0.87
C GLY A 265 6.29 10.76 0.18
N GLY A 266 5.03 11.04 0.44
CA GLY A 266 4.19 10.32 1.40
C GLY A 266 3.38 11.26 2.28
N HIS A 267 2.93 10.74 3.42
CA HIS A 267 2.21 11.48 4.44
C HIS A 267 3.15 12.06 5.51
N PRO A 268 2.72 13.05 6.31
CA PRO A 268 3.55 13.63 7.37
C PRO A 268 4.14 12.59 8.34
N ARG A 269 3.41 11.53 8.66
CA ARG A 269 3.85 10.47 9.60
C ARG A 269 4.43 9.24 8.93
N ALA A 270 4.29 9.10 7.61
CA ALA A 270 4.68 7.92 6.85
C ALA A 270 5.11 8.31 5.44
N ALA A 271 6.40 8.39 5.20
CA ALA A 271 6.97 8.80 3.93
C ALA A 271 8.10 7.87 3.49
N GLY A 272 8.59 8.04 2.28
CA GLY A 272 9.71 7.26 1.77
C GLY A 272 10.36 7.89 0.56
N ALA A 273 11.59 7.44 0.28
CA ALA A 273 12.35 7.91 -0.87
C ALA A 273 13.14 6.76 -1.51
N SER A 274 13.35 6.87 -2.81
CA SER A 274 14.27 6.00 -3.53
C SER A 274 15.71 6.43 -3.32
N LEU A 275 16.58 5.46 -3.09
CA LEU A 275 18.02 5.68 -3.00
C LEU A 275 18.71 5.11 -4.26
N LYS A 276 19.68 5.84 -4.77
CA LYS A 276 20.53 5.37 -5.87
C LYS A 276 21.90 4.98 -5.31
N PRO A 277 22.10 3.73 -4.83
CA PRO A 277 23.40 3.28 -4.35
C PRO A 277 24.38 3.22 -5.53
N ASP A 278 25.59 3.74 -5.32
CA ASP A 278 26.71 3.58 -6.24
C ASP A 278 27.23 2.13 -6.27
N LEU A 279 28.18 1.86 -7.11
CA LEU A 279 28.74 0.51 -7.30
C LEU A 279 29.32 -0.05 -5.99
N VAL A 280 30.01 0.78 -5.20
CA VAL A 280 30.62 0.36 -3.92
C VAL A 280 29.53 -0.07 -2.93
N ARG A 281 28.44 0.71 -2.77
CA ARG A 281 27.32 0.37 -1.88
C ARG A 281 26.54 -0.84 -2.33
N ARG A 282 26.41 -1.03 -3.63
CA ARG A 282 25.84 -2.28 -4.21
C ARG A 282 26.70 -3.47 -3.85
N LEU A 283 28.02 -3.37 -4.03
CA LEU A 283 28.95 -4.42 -3.70
C LEU A 283 28.94 -4.75 -2.18
N MET A 284 28.96 -3.74 -1.32
CA MET A 284 28.85 -3.93 0.13
C MET A 284 27.58 -4.71 0.53
N TYR A 285 26.45 -4.38 -0.09
CA TYR A 285 25.19 -5.10 0.15
C TYR A 285 25.30 -6.59 -0.25
N PHE A 286 25.88 -6.88 -1.42
CA PHE A 286 26.07 -8.25 -1.92
C PHE A 286 27.07 -9.06 -1.12
N LEU A 287 28.13 -8.43 -0.62
CA LEU A 287 29.14 -9.07 0.22
C LEU A 287 28.68 -9.28 1.68
N GLY A 288 27.41 -8.97 1.99
CA GLY A 288 26.87 -9.15 3.32
C GLY A 288 27.30 -8.07 4.33
N LEU A 289 27.98 -7.00 3.90
CA LEU A 289 28.37 -5.86 4.74
C LEU A 289 27.16 -4.95 5.03
N ARG A 290 26.12 -5.54 5.57
CA ARG A 290 24.77 -4.93 5.73
C ARG A 290 24.77 -3.75 6.70
N SER A 291 25.62 -3.77 7.72
CA SER A 291 25.76 -2.65 8.65
C SER A 291 26.21 -1.37 7.95
N PHE A 292 27.23 -1.46 7.10
CA PHE A 292 27.73 -0.30 6.35
C PHE A 292 26.69 0.26 5.38
N TYR A 293 25.91 -0.62 4.76
CA TYR A 293 24.81 -0.19 3.89
C TYR A 293 23.70 0.53 4.69
N ALA A 294 23.34 0.02 5.86
CA ALA A 294 22.37 0.64 6.76
C ALA A 294 22.85 2.03 7.25
N GLU A 295 24.13 2.13 7.64
CA GLU A 295 24.77 3.41 8.02
C GLU A 295 24.72 4.43 6.88
N TRP A 296 25.03 4.00 5.66
CA TRP A 296 24.92 4.88 4.49
C TRP A 296 23.49 5.38 4.28
N CYS A 297 22.47 4.50 4.44
CA CYS A 297 21.07 4.88 4.30
C CYS A 297 20.66 5.92 5.35
N VAL A 298 20.96 5.68 6.63
CA VAL A 298 20.58 6.62 7.71
C VAL A 298 21.32 7.95 7.59
N ASN A 299 22.60 7.95 7.21
CA ASN A 299 23.38 9.18 7.02
C ASN A 299 22.78 10.10 5.95
N LYS A 300 22.10 9.54 4.92
CA LYS A 300 21.34 10.32 3.95
C LYS A 300 20.16 11.04 4.60
N VAL A 301 19.48 10.40 5.55
CA VAL A 301 18.36 10.99 6.30
C VAL A 301 18.87 12.05 7.27
N LEU A 302 19.91 11.73 8.05
CA LEU A 302 20.50 12.67 9.02
C LEU A 302 20.95 13.97 8.36
N LYS A 303 21.62 13.89 7.21
CA LYS A 303 22.02 15.06 6.43
C LYS A 303 20.82 15.95 6.03
N GLN A 304 19.66 15.38 5.78
CA GLN A 304 18.47 16.18 5.48
C GLN A 304 17.85 16.79 6.74
N LEU A 305 17.86 16.05 7.85
CA LEU A 305 17.42 16.59 9.15
C LEU A 305 18.27 17.78 9.59
N GLU A 306 19.58 17.73 9.41
CA GLU A 306 20.49 18.84 9.66
C GLU A 306 20.15 20.07 8.80
N SER A 307 19.80 19.87 7.53
CA SER A 307 19.49 20.98 6.62
C SER A 307 18.09 21.59 6.85
N THR A 308 17.17 20.88 7.50
CA THR A 308 15.79 21.34 7.78
C THR A 308 15.64 22.03 9.15
N GLN A 309 16.72 22.42 9.81
CA GLN A 309 16.76 23.00 11.17
C GLN A 309 16.17 22.11 12.28
N ALA A 310 15.83 20.86 11.99
CA ALA A 310 15.44 19.90 13.01
C ALA A 310 16.61 19.43 13.90
N CYS A 311 17.84 19.79 13.52
CA CYS A 311 19.09 19.44 14.19
C CYS A 311 19.95 20.68 14.54
N SER A 312 19.39 21.87 14.64
CA SER A 312 20.14 23.02 15.17
C SER A 312 19.90 23.12 16.67
N ASP A 313 20.95 22.79 17.41
CA ASP A 313 21.24 22.93 18.86
C ASP A 313 20.10 22.69 19.87
#